data_b37817f0adcde615de182bf68bf4274c
#
_entry.id   b37817f0adcde615de182bf68bf4274c
#
_cell.length_a   1.000
_cell.length_b   1.000
_cell.length_c   1.000
_cell.angle_alpha   90.00
_cell.angle_beta   90.00
_cell.angle_gamma   90.00
#
_symmetry.space_group_name_H-M   'P 1'
#
loop_
_entity.id
_entity.type
_entity.pdbx_description
1 polymer ?
#
loop_
_entity_poly.entity_id
_entity_poly.type
_entity_poly.pdbx_seq_one_letter_code
_entity_poly.pdbx_strand_id
1 'polypeptide(L)'
;AKTILTAMSLTSGFRDLVVLCGHGASVVNNPHESALQCGACGGYAGDVSVRLLAGLLNDPETRSGLNEVGIEIPETTWFIGGLHDTTTDEITLYDEDLGTEISSEKVARLKDVLQRSSLANRQGRLLRLPGARTPADVITRGLDWAQTRPEWGLAGCKSFIAAPRARTAGRDLK
;
A
#
# COMPACT_ATOMS: atom_id res chain seq x y z
N ALA A 1 10.35 -10.13 11.32
CA ALA A 1 9.33 -9.22 11.84
C ALA A 1 9.96 -7.96 12.48
N LYS A 2 10.83 -8.07 13.53
CA LYS A 2 11.42 -6.93 14.26
C LYS A 2 12.03 -5.87 13.33
N THR A 3 12.94 -6.27 12.43
CA THR A 3 13.63 -5.34 11.50
C THR A 3 12.66 -4.54 10.66
N ILE A 4 11.60 -5.19 10.16
CA ILE A 4 10.57 -4.55 9.32
C ILE A 4 9.75 -3.56 10.16
N LEU A 5 9.25 -3.97 11.32
CA LEU A 5 8.47 -3.09 12.20
C LEU A 5 9.28 -1.87 12.64
N THR A 6 10.56 -2.06 12.97
CA THR A 6 11.47 -0.96 13.33
C THR A 6 11.69 -0.01 12.13
N ALA A 7 11.91 -0.56 10.94
CA ALA A 7 12.09 0.26 9.72
C ALA A 7 10.83 1.06 9.35
N MET A 8 9.65 0.55 9.69
CA MET A 8 8.36 1.22 9.52
C MET A 8 8.03 2.19 10.68
N SER A 9 8.86 2.25 11.73
CA SER A 9 8.56 2.96 12.98
C SER A 9 7.25 2.50 13.65
N LEU A 10 6.84 1.26 13.41
CA LEU A 10 5.63 0.65 13.93
C LEU A 10 5.99 -0.33 15.06
N THR A 11 6.47 0.20 16.19
CA THR A 11 6.93 -0.60 17.33
C THR A 11 6.03 -0.50 18.55
N SER A 12 5.02 0.38 18.51
CA SER A 12 4.05 0.57 19.59
C SER A 12 2.78 1.27 19.06
N GLY A 13 1.77 1.42 19.91
CA GLY A 13 0.55 2.13 19.57
C GLY A 13 -0.33 1.42 18.54
N PHE A 14 -0.23 0.09 18.47
CA PHE A 14 -1.04 -0.72 17.58
C PHE A 14 -2.54 -0.52 17.82
N ARG A 15 -3.29 -0.43 16.74
CA ARG A 15 -4.75 -0.38 16.75
C ARG A 15 -5.32 -1.77 16.53
N ASP A 16 -6.62 -1.95 16.78
CA ASP A 16 -7.32 -3.24 16.58
C ASP A 16 -7.13 -3.80 15.16
N LEU A 17 -7.01 -2.92 14.16
CA LEU A 17 -6.81 -3.31 12.78
C LEU A 17 -5.69 -2.49 12.15
N VAL A 18 -4.67 -3.16 11.64
CA VAL A 18 -3.51 -2.56 10.98
C VAL A 18 -3.43 -3.08 9.55
N VAL A 19 -3.52 -2.19 8.57
CA VAL A 19 -3.38 -2.54 7.16
C VAL A 19 -1.92 -2.40 6.75
N LEU A 20 -1.34 -3.48 6.25
CA LEU A 20 -0.03 -3.49 5.60
C LEU A 20 -0.26 -3.41 4.10
N CYS A 21 0.07 -2.26 3.51
CA CYS A 21 -0.25 -1.99 2.12
C CYS A 21 1.00 -2.09 1.25
N GLY A 22 1.01 -3.07 0.34
CA GLY A 22 1.92 -3.13 -0.79
C GLY A 22 1.39 -2.30 -1.95
N HIS A 23 2.18 -2.14 -3.00
CA HIS A 23 1.70 -1.52 -4.22
C HIS A 23 1.93 -2.40 -5.45
N GLY A 24 1.12 -2.15 -6.46
CA GLY A 24 1.20 -2.72 -7.79
C GLY A 24 0.64 -1.73 -8.79
N ALA A 25 0.54 -2.13 -10.03
CA ALA A 25 -0.03 -1.34 -11.10
C ALA A 25 -0.84 -2.21 -12.06
N SER A 26 -1.95 -1.69 -12.55
CA SER A 26 -2.68 -2.27 -13.68
C SER A 26 -2.04 -1.86 -14.99
N VAL A 27 -1.60 -2.85 -15.76
CA VAL A 27 -0.89 -2.62 -17.01
C VAL A 27 -1.51 -3.44 -18.14
N VAL A 28 -1.78 -2.77 -19.27
CA VAL A 28 -2.31 -3.39 -20.47
C VAL A 28 -1.38 -3.09 -21.63
N ASN A 29 -0.87 -4.13 -22.29
CA ASN A 29 -0.02 -4.02 -23.47
C ASN A 29 1.18 -3.07 -23.32
N ASN A 30 1.80 -2.99 -22.16
CA ASN A 30 2.93 -2.11 -21.91
C ASN A 30 4.21 -2.91 -21.66
N PRO A 31 5.25 -2.79 -22.48
CA PRO A 31 6.51 -3.50 -22.31
C PRO A 31 7.28 -3.08 -21.04
N HIS A 32 6.93 -1.95 -20.42
CA HIS A 32 7.54 -1.45 -19.20
C HIS A 32 6.76 -1.84 -17.93
N GLU A 33 5.94 -2.87 -17.97
CA GLU A 33 5.11 -3.32 -16.86
C GLU A 33 5.89 -3.44 -15.54
N SER A 34 7.01 -4.15 -15.54
CA SER A 34 7.80 -4.36 -14.32
C SER A 34 8.36 -3.06 -13.72
N ALA A 35 8.55 -2.01 -14.52
CA ALA A 35 8.98 -0.70 -14.04
C ALA A 35 7.85 0.07 -13.31
N LEU A 36 6.59 -0.31 -13.54
CA LEU A 36 5.42 0.28 -12.90
C LEU A 36 5.00 -0.49 -11.63
N GLN A 37 5.49 -1.72 -11.47
CA GLN A 37 5.28 -2.55 -10.29
C GLN A 37 6.22 -2.18 -9.14
N CYS A 38 6.21 -2.97 -8.06
CA CYS A 38 7.06 -2.74 -6.90
C CYS A 38 8.54 -3.07 -7.20
N GLY A 39 9.42 -2.06 -7.17
CA GLY A 39 10.86 -2.26 -7.38
C GLY A 39 11.51 -3.13 -6.31
N ALA A 40 11.08 -3.03 -5.05
CA ALA A 40 11.56 -3.87 -3.96
C ALA A 40 11.12 -5.34 -4.10
N CYS A 41 10.03 -5.59 -4.84
CA CYS A 41 9.52 -6.92 -5.16
C CYS A 41 10.05 -7.46 -6.49
N GLY A 42 11.12 -6.87 -7.04
CA GLY A 42 11.74 -7.32 -8.28
C GLY A 42 10.90 -7.08 -9.54
N GLY A 43 10.02 -6.08 -9.52
CA GLY A 43 9.14 -5.76 -10.65
C GLY A 43 7.81 -6.54 -10.66
N TYR A 44 7.45 -7.14 -9.52
CA TYR A 44 6.14 -7.77 -9.28
C TYR A 44 5.30 -6.89 -8.35
N ALA A 45 4.01 -7.19 -8.22
CA ALA A 45 3.16 -6.57 -7.22
C ALA A 45 3.62 -6.92 -5.79
N GLY A 46 3.37 -6.03 -4.84
CA GLY A 46 3.78 -6.19 -3.45
C GLY A 46 2.82 -7.00 -2.58
N ASP A 47 1.82 -7.64 -3.17
CA ASP A 47 0.75 -8.39 -2.48
C ASP A 47 1.28 -9.59 -1.69
N VAL A 48 2.13 -10.42 -2.29
CA VAL A 48 2.71 -11.60 -1.61
C VAL A 48 3.48 -11.19 -0.35
N SER A 49 4.27 -10.11 -0.45
CA SER A 49 5.10 -9.64 0.67
C SER A 49 4.24 -9.15 1.84
N VAL A 50 3.16 -8.42 1.58
CA VAL A 50 2.30 -7.88 2.66
C VAL A 50 1.41 -8.95 3.26
N ARG A 51 0.91 -9.91 2.47
CA ARG A 51 0.14 -11.06 2.96
C ARG A 51 0.98 -11.93 3.87
N LEU A 52 2.21 -12.27 3.43
CA LEU A 52 3.15 -13.03 4.26
C LEU A 52 3.47 -12.30 5.57
N LEU A 53 3.77 -10.99 5.50
CA LEU A 53 4.09 -10.23 6.70
C LEU A 53 2.88 -10.13 7.64
N ALA A 54 1.68 -9.91 7.12
CA ALA A 54 0.46 -9.88 7.93
C ALA A 54 0.25 -11.23 8.64
N GLY A 55 0.39 -12.35 7.93
CA GLY A 55 0.29 -13.68 8.52
C GLY A 55 1.32 -13.91 9.64
N LEU A 56 2.58 -13.53 9.41
CA LEU A 56 3.63 -13.61 10.43
C LEU A 56 3.33 -12.76 11.67
N LEU A 57 2.77 -11.56 11.49
CA LEU A 57 2.45 -10.68 12.62
C LEU A 57 1.17 -11.09 13.36
N ASN A 58 0.35 -11.93 12.77
CA ASN A 58 -0.80 -12.55 13.42
C ASN A 58 -0.44 -13.88 14.11
N ASP A 59 0.73 -14.44 13.79
CA ASP A 59 1.18 -15.70 14.37
C ASP A 59 1.60 -15.55 15.85
N PRO A 60 1.06 -16.37 16.78
CA PRO A 60 1.35 -16.25 18.21
C PRO A 60 2.83 -16.46 18.57
N GLU A 61 3.55 -17.36 17.89
CA GLU A 61 4.96 -17.61 18.13
C GLU A 61 5.82 -16.41 17.74
N THR A 62 5.52 -15.79 16.58
CA THR A 62 6.14 -14.54 16.13
C THR A 62 5.90 -13.40 17.11
N ARG A 63 4.68 -13.27 17.65
CA ARG A 63 4.34 -12.25 18.67
C ARG A 63 5.09 -12.47 19.96
N SER A 64 5.23 -13.71 20.42
CA SER A 64 6.02 -14.06 21.60
C SER A 64 7.47 -13.62 21.44
N GLY A 65 8.10 -13.92 20.29
CA GLY A 65 9.47 -13.50 20.01
C GLY A 65 9.63 -11.98 19.84
N LEU A 66 8.60 -11.28 19.38
CA LEU A 66 8.60 -9.81 19.32
C LEU A 66 8.53 -9.19 20.71
N ASN A 67 7.74 -9.76 21.62
CA ASN A 67 7.62 -9.30 23.00
C ASN A 67 8.97 -9.41 23.74
N GLU A 68 9.73 -10.49 23.54
CA GLU A 68 11.08 -10.67 24.11
C GLU A 68 12.06 -9.56 23.70
N VAL A 69 11.82 -8.92 22.57
CA VAL A 69 12.66 -7.82 22.05
C VAL A 69 12.01 -6.44 22.19
N GLY A 70 10.98 -6.33 23.04
CA GLY A 70 10.35 -5.07 23.43
C GLY A 70 9.31 -4.53 22.45
N ILE A 71 8.77 -5.37 21.55
CA ILE A 71 7.66 -4.99 20.66
C ILE A 71 6.44 -5.80 21.09
N GLU A 72 5.56 -5.18 21.85
CA GLU A 72 4.35 -5.79 22.36
C GLU A 72 3.16 -5.49 21.44
N ILE A 73 2.61 -6.53 20.80
CA ILE A 73 1.42 -6.44 19.95
C ILE A 73 0.23 -6.94 20.77
N PRO A 74 -0.79 -6.08 21.00
CA PRO A 74 -2.00 -6.50 21.73
C PRO A 74 -2.69 -7.70 21.05
N GLU A 75 -3.28 -8.58 21.83
CA GLU A 75 -4.04 -9.73 21.30
C GLU A 75 -5.22 -9.30 20.44
N THR A 76 -5.78 -8.13 20.71
CA THR A 76 -6.89 -7.55 19.92
C THR A 76 -6.47 -6.97 18.57
N THR A 77 -5.16 -6.86 18.32
CA THR A 77 -4.63 -6.31 17.06
C THR A 77 -4.58 -7.37 15.98
N TRP A 78 -5.17 -7.06 14.83
CA TRP A 78 -5.10 -7.87 13.61
C TRP A 78 -4.38 -7.13 12.51
N PHE A 79 -3.47 -7.82 11.84
CA PHE A 79 -2.80 -7.31 10.63
C PHE A 79 -3.47 -7.89 9.39
N ILE A 80 -3.75 -7.03 8.42
CA ILE A 80 -4.34 -7.42 7.15
C ILE A 80 -3.47 -6.92 6.00
N GLY A 81 -3.22 -7.79 5.02
CA GLY A 81 -2.57 -7.42 3.78
C GLY A 81 -3.51 -6.65 2.87
N GLY A 82 -2.97 -5.65 2.18
CA GLY A 82 -3.67 -4.92 1.13
C GLY A 82 -2.74 -4.60 -0.04
N LEU A 83 -3.30 -4.47 -1.23
CA LEU A 83 -2.59 -4.04 -2.43
C LEU A 83 -3.19 -2.74 -2.94
N HIS A 84 -2.40 -1.69 -3.00
CA HIS A 84 -2.76 -0.45 -3.66
C HIS A 84 -2.36 -0.51 -5.13
N ASP A 85 -3.33 -0.51 -6.02
CA ASP A 85 -3.13 -0.32 -7.44
C ASP A 85 -2.84 1.17 -7.73
N THR A 86 -1.60 1.50 -8.04
CA THR A 86 -1.16 2.87 -8.28
C THR A 86 -1.71 3.47 -9.57
N THR A 87 -2.28 2.64 -10.46
CA THR A 87 -2.94 3.07 -11.68
C THR A 87 -4.35 3.58 -11.40
N THR A 88 -5.11 2.82 -10.64
CA THR A 88 -6.55 3.07 -10.39
C THR A 88 -6.83 3.72 -9.03
N ASP A 89 -5.87 3.71 -8.11
CA ASP A 89 -6.01 4.01 -6.68
C ASP A 89 -6.93 3.02 -5.92
N GLU A 90 -7.26 1.91 -6.49
CA GLU A 90 -8.03 0.90 -5.79
C GLU A 90 -7.14 0.15 -4.80
N ILE A 91 -7.73 -0.23 -3.67
CA ILE A 91 -7.05 -1.03 -2.66
C ILE A 91 -7.82 -2.33 -2.49
N THR A 92 -7.16 -3.43 -2.86
CA THR A 92 -7.65 -4.78 -2.59
C THR A 92 -7.21 -5.18 -1.19
N LEU A 93 -8.13 -5.57 -0.33
CA LEU A 93 -7.82 -6.18 0.98
C LEU A 93 -7.90 -7.69 0.87
N TYR A 94 -6.94 -8.37 1.47
CA TYR A 94 -6.89 -9.84 1.56
C TYR A 94 -7.50 -10.30 2.90
N ASP A 95 -8.76 -9.96 3.12
CA ASP A 95 -9.47 -10.28 4.36
C ASP A 95 -9.79 -11.78 4.51
N GLU A 96 -9.77 -12.52 3.42
CA GLU A 96 -9.87 -13.96 3.42
C GLU A 96 -8.72 -14.66 4.18
N ASP A 97 -7.55 -14.02 4.27
CA ASP A 97 -6.39 -14.56 5.00
C ASP A 97 -6.60 -14.55 6.53
N LEU A 98 -7.58 -13.80 7.04
CA LEU A 98 -7.86 -13.65 8.48
C LEU A 98 -8.88 -14.66 9.01
N GLY A 99 -9.52 -15.45 8.14
CA GLY A 99 -10.58 -16.36 8.57
C GLY A 99 -11.79 -15.63 9.17
N THR A 100 -12.40 -16.23 10.21
CA THR A 100 -13.61 -15.69 10.86
C THR A 100 -13.33 -14.90 12.14
N GLU A 101 -12.09 -14.69 12.49
CA GLU A 101 -11.68 -14.13 13.79
C GLU A 101 -11.86 -12.61 13.87
N ILE A 102 -11.96 -11.94 12.72
CA ILE A 102 -12.23 -10.51 12.68
C ILE A 102 -13.70 -10.22 12.38
N SER A 103 -14.23 -9.18 13.02
CA SER A 103 -15.60 -8.73 12.76
C SER A 103 -15.77 -8.28 11.30
N SER A 104 -16.72 -8.88 10.60
CA SER A 104 -17.09 -8.51 9.23
C SER A 104 -17.50 -7.03 9.12
N GLU A 105 -18.07 -6.46 10.18
CA GLU A 105 -18.42 -5.04 10.24
C GLU A 105 -17.18 -4.14 10.22
N LYS A 106 -16.11 -4.49 10.98
CA LYS A 106 -14.85 -3.75 10.97
C LYS A 106 -14.21 -3.74 9.58
N VAL A 107 -14.22 -4.89 8.90
CA VAL A 107 -13.69 -5.03 7.54
C VAL A 107 -14.53 -4.22 6.54
N ALA A 108 -15.86 -4.31 6.62
CA ALA A 108 -16.75 -3.54 5.74
C ALA A 108 -16.55 -2.03 5.91
N ARG A 109 -16.43 -1.55 7.15
CA ARG A 109 -16.13 -0.14 7.42
C ARG A 109 -14.78 0.28 6.87
N LEU A 110 -13.75 -0.57 6.97
CA LEU A 110 -12.45 -0.30 6.39
C LEU A 110 -12.54 -0.21 4.87
N LYS A 111 -13.21 -1.15 4.21
CA LYS A 111 -13.43 -1.13 2.75
C LYS A 111 -14.12 0.16 2.29
N ASP A 112 -15.13 0.64 3.02
CA ASP A 112 -15.80 1.91 2.72
C ASP A 112 -14.84 3.11 2.83
N VAL A 113 -14.02 3.17 3.88
CA VAL A 113 -13.03 4.23 4.06
C VAL A 113 -12.01 4.22 2.92
N LEU A 114 -11.50 3.05 2.54
CA LEU A 114 -10.53 2.90 1.46
C LEU A 114 -11.13 3.30 0.11
N GLN A 115 -12.37 2.92 -0.17
CA GLN A 115 -13.07 3.30 -1.39
C GLN A 115 -13.25 4.83 -1.51
N ARG A 116 -13.64 5.48 -0.42
CA ARG A 116 -13.76 6.95 -0.39
C ARG A 116 -12.40 7.63 -0.55
N SER A 117 -11.35 7.09 0.05
CA SER A 117 -9.98 7.59 -0.10
C SER A 117 -9.49 7.44 -1.54
N SER A 118 -9.77 6.30 -2.18
CA SER A 118 -9.45 6.05 -3.59
C SER A 118 -10.13 7.07 -4.51
N LEU A 119 -11.40 7.37 -4.28
CA LEU A 119 -12.13 8.39 -5.04
C LEU A 119 -11.52 9.78 -4.86
N ALA A 120 -11.24 10.18 -3.62
CA ALA A 120 -10.64 11.48 -3.32
C ALA A 120 -9.25 11.61 -3.96
N ASN A 121 -8.47 10.55 -3.96
CA ASN A 121 -7.15 10.52 -4.57
C ASN A 121 -7.23 10.68 -6.11
N ARG A 122 -8.14 9.94 -6.76
CA ARG A 122 -8.40 10.11 -8.20
C ARG A 122 -8.85 11.53 -8.54
N GLN A 123 -9.68 12.16 -7.73
CA GLN A 123 -10.06 13.56 -7.90
C GLN A 123 -8.84 14.50 -7.85
N GLY A 124 -7.93 14.27 -6.91
CA GLY A 124 -6.68 15.04 -6.81
C GLY A 124 -5.75 14.87 -8.02
N ARG A 125 -5.76 13.69 -8.66
CA ARG A 125 -4.96 13.42 -9.87
C ARG A 125 -5.45 14.20 -11.10
N LEU A 126 -6.75 14.49 -11.21
CA LEU A 126 -7.33 15.15 -12.38
C LEU A 126 -6.61 16.45 -12.73
N LEU A 127 -6.22 17.22 -11.72
CA LEU A 127 -5.51 18.48 -11.89
C LEU A 127 -4.12 18.34 -12.53
N ARG A 128 -3.58 17.15 -12.60
CA ARG A 128 -2.23 16.84 -13.08
C ARG A 128 -2.20 15.98 -14.34
N LEU A 129 -3.37 15.55 -14.79
CA LEU A 129 -3.50 14.68 -15.97
C LEU A 129 -4.12 15.48 -17.12
N PRO A 130 -3.39 15.73 -18.22
CA PRO A 130 -3.90 16.50 -19.34
C PRO A 130 -5.20 15.92 -19.91
N GLY A 131 -6.25 16.73 -19.99
CA GLY A 131 -7.54 16.35 -20.56
C GLY A 131 -8.40 15.39 -19.72
N ALA A 132 -7.98 14.98 -18.50
CA ALA A 132 -8.82 14.25 -17.57
C ALA A 132 -9.85 15.21 -16.94
N ARG A 133 -11.10 14.79 -16.84
CA ARG A 133 -12.22 15.59 -16.33
C ARG A 133 -12.96 14.91 -15.17
N THR A 134 -12.97 13.59 -15.16
CA THR A 134 -13.69 12.79 -14.17
C THR A 134 -12.79 11.73 -13.56
N PRO A 135 -13.08 11.23 -12.34
CA PRO A 135 -12.33 10.12 -11.74
C PRO A 135 -12.32 8.86 -12.61
N ALA A 136 -13.34 8.64 -13.44
CA ALA A 136 -13.39 7.54 -14.39
C ALA A 136 -12.32 7.67 -15.49
N ASP A 137 -11.99 8.88 -15.90
CA ASP A 137 -10.94 9.11 -16.92
C ASP A 137 -9.57 8.63 -16.43
N VAL A 138 -9.32 8.66 -15.11
CA VAL A 138 -8.10 8.14 -14.51
C VAL A 138 -8.01 6.62 -14.75
N ILE A 139 -9.10 5.90 -14.50
CA ILE A 139 -9.16 4.44 -14.71
C ILE A 139 -9.03 4.11 -16.19
N THR A 140 -9.78 4.79 -17.05
CA THR A 140 -9.75 4.55 -18.52
C THR A 140 -8.36 4.74 -19.09
N ARG A 141 -7.60 5.73 -18.62
CA ARG A 141 -6.21 5.95 -19.04
C ARG A 141 -5.28 4.79 -18.70
N GLY A 142 -5.54 4.07 -17.62
CA GLY A 142 -4.80 2.87 -17.27
C GLY A 142 -4.92 1.76 -18.32
N LEU A 143 -6.01 1.76 -19.07
CA LEU A 143 -6.30 0.79 -20.13
C LEU A 143 -5.81 1.23 -21.51
N ASP A 144 -5.42 2.48 -21.68
CA ASP A 144 -4.99 3.07 -22.96
C ASP A 144 -3.50 3.45 -22.89
N TRP A 145 -2.65 2.61 -23.43
CA TRP A 145 -1.20 2.84 -23.45
C TRP A 145 -0.75 4.07 -24.26
N ALA A 146 -1.59 4.58 -25.12
CA ALA A 146 -1.32 5.81 -25.91
C ALA A 146 -1.53 7.09 -25.07
N GLN A 147 -2.13 6.97 -23.89
CA GLN A 147 -2.39 8.09 -23.00
C GLN A 147 -1.32 8.23 -21.91
N THR A 148 -1.24 9.43 -21.32
CA THR A 148 -0.42 9.64 -20.12
C THR A 148 -0.89 8.73 -19.00
N ARG A 149 0.01 7.93 -18.45
CA ARG A 149 -0.27 7.00 -17.37
C ARG A 149 -0.81 7.72 -16.12
N PRO A 150 -1.82 7.14 -15.44
CA PRO A 150 -2.40 7.74 -14.23
C PRO A 150 -1.40 7.99 -13.10
N GLU A 151 -0.33 7.18 -13.00
CA GLU A 151 0.71 7.32 -11.99
C GLU A 151 1.44 8.67 -12.06
N TRP A 152 1.47 9.31 -13.20
CA TRP A 152 2.02 10.66 -13.35
C TRP A 152 1.26 11.69 -12.52
N GLY A 153 -0.03 11.48 -12.28
CA GLY A 153 -0.85 12.30 -11.38
C GLY A 153 -0.49 12.16 -9.91
N LEU A 154 0.22 11.09 -9.51
CA LEU A 154 0.77 10.91 -8.16
C LEU A 154 2.14 11.58 -8.01
N ALA A 155 2.85 11.84 -9.09
CA ALA A 155 4.20 12.38 -9.07
C ALA A 155 4.20 13.85 -8.62
N GLY A 156 4.10 14.08 -7.32
CA GLY A 156 4.38 15.38 -6.70
C GLY A 156 5.85 15.64 -6.44
N CYS A 157 6.74 14.81 -7.00
CA CYS A 157 8.18 14.85 -6.74
C CYS A 157 8.80 16.10 -7.38
N LYS A 158 9.50 16.90 -6.58
CA LYS A 158 10.28 18.05 -7.03
C LYS A 158 11.75 17.70 -7.30
N SER A 159 12.19 16.54 -6.88
CA SER A 159 13.57 16.09 -7.03
C SER A 159 13.65 14.57 -7.13
N PHE A 160 14.71 14.09 -7.79
CA PHE A 160 15.09 12.69 -7.83
C PHE A 160 16.45 12.53 -7.13
N ILE A 161 16.53 11.61 -6.17
CA ILE A 161 17.74 11.39 -5.37
C ILE A 161 18.19 9.94 -5.53
N ALA A 162 19.29 9.73 -6.24
CA ALA A 162 19.95 8.42 -6.37
C ALA A 162 21.05 8.30 -5.30
N ALA A 163 20.69 7.93 -4.09
CA ALA A 163 21.61 7.80 -2.97
C ALA A 163 21.07 6.83 -1.90
N PRO A 164 21.91 6.33 -0.99
CA PRO A 164 21.43 5.58 0.17
C PRO A 164 20.38 6.38 0.96
N ARG A 165 19.31 5.72 1.40
CA ARG A 165 18.19 6.34 2.12
C ARG A 165 18.62 7.17 3.34
N ALA A 166 19.71 6.77 4.02
CA ALA A 166 20.26 7.49 5.17
C ALA A 166 20.62 8.97 4.87
N ARG A 167 20.85 9.32 3.59
CA ARG A 167 21.17 10.70 3.19
C ARG A 167 20.00 11.68 3.42
N THR A 168 18.79 11.20 3.37
CA THR A 168 17.57 12.01 3.50
C THR A 168 16.78 11.71 4.78
N ALA A 169 17.23 10.73 5.57
CA ALA A 169 16.58 10.38 6.82
C ALA A 169 16.50 11.58 7.76
N GLY A 170 15.31 11.86 8.30
CA GLY A 170 15.06 12.97 9.23
C GLY A 170 15.09 14.37 8.61
N ARG A 171 15.16 14.50 7.28
CA ARG A 171 15.11 15.79 6.59
C ARG A 171 13.71 16.06 6.05
N ASP A 172 13.21 17.27 6.23
CA ASP A 172 12.04 17.77 5.50
C ASP A 172 12.50 18.19 4.09
N LEU A 173 11.96 17.52 3.08
CA LEU A 173 12.27 17.75 1.66
C LEU A 173 11.08 18.35 0.89
N LYS A 174 10.09 18.90 1.59
CA LYS A 174 8.90 19.52 1.01
C LYS A 174 9.20 20.91 0.45
#